data_0e0801679474006d88314d73761ddae7
#
_entry.id   0e0801679474006d88314d73761ddae7
#
_cell.length_a   1.000
_cell.length_b   1.000
_cell.length_c   1.000
_cell.angle_alpha   90.00
_cell.angle_beta   90.00
_cell.angle_gamma   90.00
#
_symmetry.space_group_name_H-M   'P 1'
#
loop_
_entity.id
_entity.type
_entity.pdbx_description
1 polymer ?
#
loop_
_entity_poly.entity_id
_entity_poly.type
_entity_poly.pdbx_seq_one_letter_code
_entity_poly.pdbx_strand_id
1 'polypeptide(L)'
;MLKKTITYTDYNGVQRTEDCYFNLNKVEVTEMEASVEGGYANFIEKIAKSENLKELIGVIKVFILNSYGEKSADGKRFIKVDANGIPLSKKFEETEAFVELYMELATDANKCSEFVNGILPVMENTQTTQVVVPSNLQ
;
A
#
# COMPACT_ATOMS: atom_id res chain seq x y z
N MET A 1 0.98 3.14 -9.48
CA MET A 1 2.15 3.14 -8.60
C MET A 1 2.15 4.42 -7.78
N LEU A 2 2.37 4.29 -6.50
CA LEU A 2 2.40 5.43 -5.58
C LEU A 2 3.81 5.66 -5.09
N LYS A 3 4.26 6.91 -5.14
CA LYS A 3 5.55 7.30 -4.57
C LYS A 3 5.28 8.07 -3.29
N LYS A 4 5.93 7.66 -2.20
CA LYS A 4 5.88 8.36 -0.93
C LYS A 4 7.28 8.85 -0.58
N THR A 5 7.41 10.14 -0.35
CA THR A 5 8.67 10.69 0.13
C THR A 5 8.59 10.72 1.65
N ILE A 6 9.46 9.97 2.30
CA ILE A 6 9.41 9.77 3.75
C ILE A 6 10.64 10.35 4.39
N THR A 7 10.45 11.21 5.39
CA THR A 7 11.53 11.77 6.18
C THR A 7 11.54 11.07 7.54
N TYR A 8 12.69 10.56 7.92
CA TYR A 8 12.80 9.81 9.18
C TYR A 8 14.22 9.93 9.72
N THR A 9 14.40 9.56 10.98
CA THR A 9 15.72 9.53 11.59
C THR A 9 16.13 8.05 11.70
N ASP A 10 17.27 7.71 11.12
CA ASP A 10 17.71 6.32 11.12
C ASP A 10 18.30 5.93 12.49
N TYR A 11 18.70 4.67 12.62
CA TYR A 11 19.15 4.17 13.89
C TYR A 11 20.56 4.67 14.29
N ASN A 12 21.22 5.41 13.40
CA ASN A 12 22.45 6.11 13.74
C ASN A 12 22.19 7.57 14.10
N GLY A 13 20.91 7.96 14.17
CA GLY A 13 20.56 9.33 14.52
C GLY A 13 20.64 10.31 13.36
N VAL A 14 20.78 9.81 12.13
CA VAL A 14 20.88 10.67 10.94
C VAL A 14 19.51 10.84 10.31
N GLN A 15 19.15 12.08 10.02
CA GLN A 15 17.90 12.35 9.35
C GLN A 15 18.03 12.03 7.86
N ARG A 16 17.06 11.31 7.33
CA ARG A 16 17.03 10.91 5.93
C ARG A 16 15.71 11.26 5.30
N THR A 17 15.74 11.54 3.99
CA THR A 17 14.52 11.72 3.21
C THR A 17 14.67 10.84 1.98
N GLU A 18 13.75 9.89 1.83
CA GLU A 18 13.86 8.89 0.77
C GLU A 18 12.51 8.69 0.08
N ASP A 19 12.58 8.38 -1.19
CA ASP A 19 11.39 8.06 -1.96
C ASP A 19 11.16 6.57 -1.91
N CYS A 20 9.96 6.18 -1.49
CA CYS A 20 9.57 4.78 -1.43
C CYS A 20 8.41 4.56 -2.39
N TYR A 21 8.37 3.39 -3.00
CA TYR A 21 7.39 3.09 -4.04
C TYR A 21 6.49 1.95 -3.62
N PHE A 22 5.21 2.07 -3.95
CA PHE A 22 4.19 1.10 -3.55
C PHE A 22 3.25 0.86 -4.73
N ASN A 23 3.00 -0.40 -5.02
CA ASN A 23 2.13 -0.75 -6.13
C ASN A 23 1.53 -2.14 -5.94
N LEU A 24 0.25 -2.27 -6.26
CA LEU A 24 -0.39 -3.57 -6.40
C LEU A 24 -0.85 -3.68 -7.84
N ASN A 25 -0.43 -4.73 -8.53
CA ASN A 25 -0.85 -4.91 -9.91
C ASN A 25 -2.16 -5.69 -9.97
N LYS A 26 -2.72 -5.82 -11.17
CA LYS A 26 -4.03 -6.45 -11.33
C LYS A 26 -4.05 -7.91 -10.90
N VAL A 27 -2.93 -8.60 -11.11
CA VAL A 27 -2.83 -9.99 -10.69
C VAL A 27 -2.87 -10.09 -9.17
N GLU A 28 -2.10 -9.23 -8.50
CA GLU A 28 -2.05 -9.24 -7.05
C GLU A 28 -3.41 -8.91 -6.44
N VAL A 29 -4.09 -7.92 -6.99
CA VAL A 29 -5.41 -7.55 -6.49
C VAL A 29 -6.41 -8.68 -6.71
N THR A 30 -6.34 -9.31 -7.87
CA THR A 30 -7.24 -10.42 -8.17
C THR A 30 -7.03 -11.57 -7.18
N GLU A 31 -5.79 -11.89 -6.89
CA GLU A 31 -5.50 -12.96 -5.94
C GLU A 31 -5.94 -12.61 -4.54
N MET A 32 -5.75 -11.35 -4.14
CA MET A 32 -6.18 -10.90 -2.83
C MET A 32 -7.70 -10.94 -2.72
N GLU A 33 -8.39 -10.55 -3.77
CA GLU A 33 -9.85 -10.58 -3.78
C GLU A 33 -10.37 -12.00 -3.62
N ALA A 34 -9.72 -12.96 -4.27
CA ALA A 34 -10.14 -14.34 -4.19
C ALA A 34 -9.91 -14.93 -2.79
N SER A 35 -8.98 -14.35 -2.02
CA SER A 35 -8.64 -14.87 -0.71
C SER A 35 -9.47 -14.29 0.42
N VAL A 36 -10.31 -13.29 0.14
CA VAL A 36 -11.09 -12.60 1.17
C VAL A 36 -12.57 -12.89 0.96
N GLU A 37 -13.24 -13.28 2.02
CA GLU A 37 -14.65 -13.53 1.96
C GLU A 37 -15.41 -12.28 1.59
N GLY A 38 -16.29 -12.36 0.60
CA GLY A 38 -17.03 -11.20 0.13
C GLY A 38 -16.26 -10.36 -0.86
N GLY A 39 -15.02 -10.74 -1.15
CA GLY A 39 -14.21 -10.04 -2.13
C GLY A 39 -13.41 -8.90 -1.55
N TYR A 40 -12.31 -8.61 -2.21
CA TYR A 40 -11.38 -7.58 -1.75
C TYR A 40 -11.96 -6.18 -1.90
N ALA A 41 -12.75 -5.97 -2.96
CA ALA A 41 -13.37 -4.67 -3.15
C ALA A 41 -14.30 -4.34 -2.00
N ASN A 42 -15.03 -5.32 -1.52
CA ASN A 42 -15.92 -5.13 -0.37
C ASN A 42 -15.13 -4.78 0.88
N PHE A 43 -13.99 -5.43 1.04
CA PHE A 43 -13.11 -5.19 2.17
C PHE A 43 -12.57 -3.76 2.15
N ILE A 44 -12.13 -3.30 0.96
CA ILE A 44 -11.62 -1.95 0.80
C ILE A 44 -12.73 -0.92 1.06
N GLU A 45 -13.92 -1.20 0.60
CA GLU A 45 -15.04 -0.29 0.83
C GLU A 45 -15.32 -0.14 2.32
N LYS A 46 -15.26 -1.24 3.04
CA LYS A 46 -15.45 -1.22 4.48
C LYS A 46 -14.41 -0.33 5.14
N ILE A 47 -13.16 -0.44 4.72
CA ILE A 47 -12.09 0.38 5.26
C ILE A 47 -12.34 1.85 4.99
N ALA A 48 -12.73 2.17 3.76
CA ALA A 48 -12.95 3.56 3.37
C ALA A 48 -14.07 4.20 4.15
N LYS A 49 -15.05 3.42 4.57
CA LYS A 49 -16.18 3.93 5.33
C LYS A 49 -16.02 3.80 6.83
N SER A 50 -15.01 3.06 7.26
CA SER A 50 -14.86 2.76 8.66
C SER A 50 -14.33 3.96 9.40
N GLU A 51 -14.95 4.27 10.53
CA GLU A 51 -14.39 5.19 11.47
C GLU A 51 -13.72 4.44 12.61
N ASN A 52 -13.66 3.12 12.47
CA ASN A 52 -13.07 2.28 13.49
C ASN A 52 -11.58 2.12 13.21
N LEU A 53 -10.78 2.88 13.92
CA LEU A 53 -9.35 2.87 13.75
C LEU A 53 -8.76 1.49 13.98
N LYS A 54 -9.38 0.70 14.85
CA LYS A 54 -8.91 -0.63 15.14
C LYS A 54 -8.95 -1.52 13.91
N GLU A 55 -10.00 -1.41 13.10
CA GLU A 55 -10.10 -2.17 11.86
C GLU A 55 -9.06 -1.72 10.86
N LEU A 56 -8.84 -0.41 10.79
CA LEU A 56 -7.82 0.13 9.88
C LEU A 56 -6.44 -0.39 10.24
N ILE A 57 -6.11 -0.36 11.52
CA ILE A 57 -4.81 -0.83 11.98
C ILE A 57 -4.58 -2.29 11.58
N GLY A 58 -5.62 -3.09 11.61
CA GLY A 58 -5.48 -4.50 11.27
C GLY A 58 -5.06 -4.75 9.84
N VAL A 59 -5.28 -3.79 8.93
CA VAL A 59 -4.99 -4.01 7.51
C VAL A 59 -3.90 -3.10 6.96
N ILE A 60 -3.58 -2.03 7.65
CA ILE A 60 -2.61 -1.05 7.16
C ILE A 60 -1.27 -1.72 6.87
N LYS A 61 -0.79 -2.52 7.79
CA LYS A 61 0.49 -3.18 7.64
C LYS A 61 0.51 -4.09 6.42
N VAL A 62 -0.59 -4.83 6.22
CA VAL A 62 -0.69 -5.74 5.08
C VAL A 62 -0.60 -4.96 3.77
N PHE A 63 -1.32 -3.85 3.67
CA PHE A 63 -1.27 -3.03 2.46
C PHE A 63 0.11 -2.45 2.21
N ILE A 64 0.75 -1.94 3.26
CA ILE A 64 2.08 -1.36 3.10
C ILE A 64 3.06 -2.42 2.61
N LEU A 65 3.11 -3.56 3.28
CA LEU A 65 4.12 -4.54 2.97
C LEU A 65 3.87 -5.26 1.66
N ASN A 66 2.61 -5.50 1.31
CA ASN A 66 2.31 -6.17 0.04
C ASN A 66 2.55 -5.27 -1.16
N SER A 67 2.48 -3.96 -0.98
CA SER A 67 2.64 -3.04 -2.09
C SER A 67 4.07 -2.51 -2.23
N TYR A 68 4.90 -2.65 -1.21
CA TYR A 68 6.25 -2.10 -1.23
C TYR A 68 7.11 -2.78 -2.29
N GLY A 69 7.92 -1.99 -2.99
CA GLY A 69 8.83 -2.53 -3.97
C GLY A 69 9.72 -1.45 -4.56
N GLU A 70 10.46 -1.82 -5.60
CA GLU A 70 11.38 -0.93 -6.27
C GLU A 70 11.18 -1.03 -7.78
N LYS A 71 11.17 0.11 -8.43
CA LYS A 71 11.07 0.14 -9.88
C LYS A 71 12.44 -0.18 -10.46
N SER A 72 12.49 -1.09 -11.46
CA SER A 72 13.75 -1.38 -12.11
C SER A 72 14.23 -0.16 -12.90
N ALA A 73 15.52 -0.11 -13.15
CA ALA A 73 16.11 1.05 -13.83
C ALA A 73 15.48 1.29 -15.20
N ASP A 74 15.14 0.23 -15.91
CA ASP A 74 14.52 0.36 -17.22
C ASP A 74 12.99 0.52 -17.15
N GLY A 75 12.44 0.50 -15.94
CA GLY A 75 11.01 0.69 -15.76
C GLY A 75 10.14 -0.49 -16.12
N LYS A 76 10.72 -1.61 -16.48
CA LYS A 76 9.93 -2.73 -16.97
C LYS A 76 9.42 -3.63 -15.84
N ARG A 77 10.04 -3.56 -14.66
CA ARG A 77 9.65 -4.43 -13.56
C ARG A 77 9.44 -3.62 -12.30
N PHE A 78 8.46 -4.04 -11.53
CA PHE A 78 8.32 -3.53 -10.16
C PHE A 78 8.77 -4.68 -9.26
N ILE A 79 9.94 -4.52 -8.66
CA ILE A 79 10.66 -5.60 -7.99
C ILE A 79 10.18 -5.71 -6.56
N LYS A 80 9.72 -6.89 -6.17
CA LYS A 80 9.23 -7.12 -4.81
C LYS A 80 10.05 -8.14 -4.04
N VAL A 81 10.97 -8.83 -4.70
CA VAL A 81 11.84 -9.79 -4.03
C VAL A 81 13.28 -9.53 -4.46
N ASP A 82 14.22 -9.90 -3.61
CA ASP A 82 15.64 -9.75 -3.95
C ASP A 82 16.14 -10.98 -4.71
N ALA A 83 17.45 -11.02 -4.97
CA ALA A 83 18.05 -12.10 -5.74
C ALA A 83 17.88 -13.46 -5.09
N ASN A 84 17.65 -13.50 -3.79
CA ASN A 84 17.47 -14.74 -3.05
C ASN A 84 16.01 -15.09 -2.85
N GLY A 85 15.09 -14.32 -3.46
CA GLY A 85 13.67 -14.58 -3.32
C GLY A 85 13.07 -14.04 -2.03
N ILE A 86 13.80 -13.22 -1.29
CA ILE A 86 13.30 -12.65 -0.04
C ILE A 86 12.54 -11.37 -0.36
N PRO A 87 11.32 -11.21 0.16
CA PRO A 87 10.57 -9.97 -0.10
C PRO A 87 11.33 -8.74 0.38
N LEU A 88 11.37 -7.73 -0.46
CA LEU A 88 12.03 -6.46 -0.11
C LEU A 88 11.35 -5.81 1.07
N SER A 89 10.07 -6.07 1.27
CA SER A 89 9.34 -5.51 2.39
C SER A 89 9.88 -5.96 3.74
N LYS A 90 10.60 -7.07 3.79
CA LYS A 90 11.16 -7.52 5.04
C LYS A 90 12.17 -6.52 5.61
N LYS A 91 13.07 -6.04 4.76
CA LYS A 91 14.03 -5.04 5.21
C LYS A 91 13.36 -3.69 5.46
N PHE A 92 12.38 -3.35 4.62
CA PHE A 92 11.67 -2.10 4.80
C PHE A 92 10.95 -2.08 6.15
N GLU A 93 10.35 -3.19 6.52
CA GLU A 93 9.64 -3.29 7.79
C GLU A 93 10.54 -3.02 8.99
N GLU A 94 11.83 -3.21 8.82
CA GLU A 94 12.80 -3.01 9.91
C GLU A 94 13.31 -1.59 9.99
N THR A 95 12.82 -0.68 9.17
CA THR A 95 13.31 0.69 9.12
C THR A 95 12.37 1.64 9.84
N GLU A 96 12.91 2.79 10.26
CA GLU A 96 12.08 3.84 10.81
C GLU A 96 11.22 4.52 9.73
N ALA A 97 11.60 4.35 8.46
CA ALA A 97 10.75 4.83 7.37
C ALA A 97 9.41 4.12 7.39
N PHE A 98 9.41 2.81 7.63
CA PHE A 98 8.16 2.06 7.75
C PHE A 98 7.34 2.56 8.94
N VAL A 99 8.01 2.83 10.06
CA VAL A 99 7.31 3.30 11.25
C VAL A 99 6.62 4.63 10.98
N GLU A 100 7.32 5.56 10.33
CA GLU A 100 6.73 6.85 10.02
C GLU A 100 5.52 6.72 9.12
N LEU A 101 5.62 5.89 8.08
CA LEU A 101 4.50 5.69 7.18
C LEU A 101 3.33 5.02 7.90
N TYR A 102 3.61 3.96 8.64
CA TYR A 102 2.58 3.23 9.37
C TYR A 102 1.81 4.19 10.30
N MET A 103 2.54 5.01 11.06
CA MET A 103 1.90 5.90 12.01
C MET A 103 1.10 7.01 11.30
N GLU A 104 1.60 7.47 10.17
CA GLU A 104 0.85 8.45 9.40
C GLU A 104 -0.51 7.89 8.98
N LEU A 105 -0.51 6.66 8.46
CA LEU A 105 -1.74 6.05 7.97
C LEU A 105 -2.64 5.60 9.11
N ALA A 106 -2.05 5.16 10.22
CA ALA A 106 -2.83 4.68 11.35
C ALA A 106 -3.52 5.80 12.12
N THR A 107 -3.03 7.03 11.99
CA THR A 107 -3.59 8.15 12.74
C THR A 107 -4.42 9.10 11.89
N ASP A 108 -4.56 8.84 10.59
CA ASP A 108 -5.29 9.73 9.70
C ASP A 108 -6.02 8.87 8.66
N ALA A 109 -7.33 8.73 8.84
CA ALA A 109 -8.13 7.88 7.97
C ALA A 109 -8.13 8.37 6.52
N ASN A 110 -8.06 9.69 6.31
CA ASN A 110 -8.02 10.23 4.97
C ASN A 110 -6.73 9.86 4.26
N LYS A 111 -5.62 9.94 4.96
CA LYS A 111 -4.34 9.54 4.37
C LYS A 111 -4.27 8.06 4.11
N CYS A 112 -4.87 7.26 4.98
CA CYS A 112 -4.96 5.83 4.75
C CYS A 112 -5.74 5.53 3.48
N SER A 113 -6.87 6.18 3.30
CA SER A 113 -7.71 6.00 2.13
C SER A 113 -6.95 6.42 0.85
N GLU A 114 -6.25 7.55 0.91
CA GLU A 114 -5.46 8.01 -0.24
C GLU A 114 -4.36 7.02 -0.59
N PHE A 115 -3.73 6.46 0.41
CA PHE A 115 -2.67 5.48 0.18
C PHE A 115 -3.23 4.25 -0.51
N VAL A 116 -4.32 3.70 0.03
CA VAL A 116 -4.93 2.50 -0.53
C VAL A 116 -5.35 2.75 -1.99
N ASN A 117 -5.98 3.88 -2.25
CA ASN A 117 -6.38 4.20 -3.62
C ASN A 117 -5.17 4.41 -4.52
N GLY A 118 -4.08 4.93 -3.99
CA GLY A 118 -2.89 5.19 -4.79
C GLY A 118 -2.14 3.94 -5.20
N ILE A 119 -2.21 2.87 -4.39
CA ILE A 119 -1.49 1.65 -4.73
C ILE A 119 -2.29 0.72 -5.62
N LEU A 120 -3.58 0.93 -5.74
CA LEU A 120 -4.44 0.04 -6.52
C LEU A 120 -4.37 0.36 -8.00
N PRO A 121 -4.46 -0.65 -8.86
CA PRO A 121 -4.44 -0.41 -10.29
C PRO A 121 -5.79 0.09 -10.77
N VAL A 122 -5.80 0.70 -11.95
CA VAL A 122 -7.04 1.03 -12.62
C VAL A 122 -7.56 -0.28 -13.23
N MET A 123 -8.71 -0.74 -12.76
CA MET A 123 -9.29 -1.97 -13.26
C MET A 123 -10.25 -1.64 -14.40
N GLU A 124 -10.21 -2.46 -15.43
CA GLU A 124 -11.13 -2.25 -16.54
C GLU A 124 -12.54 -2.65 -16.18
N ASN A 125 -12.66 -3.53 -15.23
CA ASN A 125 -13.96 -3.86 -14.71
C ASN A 125 -14.42 -2.69 -13.88
N THR A 126 -15.32 -1.91 -14.42
CA THR A 126 -15.72 -0.68 -13.79
C THR A 126 -16.36 -0.90 -12.43
N GLN A 127 -16.97 -2.05 -12.22
CA GLN A 127 -17.57 -2.28 -10.92
C GLN A 127 -16.57 -2.30 -9.81
N THR A 128 -15.45 -2.96 -10.03
CA THR A 128 -14.40 -2.98 -9.03
C THR A 128 -13.84 -1.59 -8.83
N THR A 129 -13.61 -0.89 -9.91
CA THR A 129 -13.06 0.45 -9.83
C THR A 129 -13.98 1.38 -9.08
N GLN A 130 -15.27 1.26 -9.34
CA GLN A 130 -16.25 2.12 -8.71
C GLN A 130 -16.24 1.98 -7.20
N VAL A 131 -16.03 0.77 -6.73
CA VAL A 131 -16.01 0.56 -5.30
C VAL A 131 -14.81 1.25 -4.69
N VAL A 132 -13.69 1.22 -5.37
CA VAL A 132 -12.46 1.75 -4.82
C VAL A 132 -12.37 3.23 -4.96
N VAL A 133 -12.93 3.75 -6.04
CA VAL A 133 -12.82 5.17 -6.34
C VAL A 133 -14.17 5.78 -6.19
N PRO A 134 -14.55 6.13 -5.07
CA PRO A 134 -15.88 6.66 -4.85
C PRO A 134 -15.94 7.98 -5.42
N SER A 135 -15.39 8.35 -6.01
CA SER A 135 -15.61 9.62 -6.45
C SER A 135 -15.62 9.80 -7.84
N ASN A 136 -15.49 9.47 -8.03
CA ASN A 136 -15.51 9.68 -8.96
C ASN A 136 -15.63 9.36 -10.03
N LEU A 137 -15.72 9.00 -10.23
CA LEU A 137 -15.71 8.66 -11.14
C LEU A 137 -16.42 8.80 -11.96
N GLN A 138 -16.68 8.99 -12.28
CA GLN A 138 -17.29 9.11 -13.03
C GLN A 138 -17.57 9.44 -13.47
#